data_707d6d6e60d987040d38a3139b69bd5b
#
_entry.id   707d6d6e60d987040d38a3139b69bd5b
#
_cell.length_a   1.000
_cell.length_b   1.000
_cell.length_c   1.000
_cell.angle_alpha   90.00
_cell.angle_beta   90.00
_cell.angle_gamma   90.00
#
_symmetry.space_group_name_H-M   'P 1'
#
loop_
_entity.id
_entity.type
_entity.pdbx_description
1 polymer ?
#
loop_
_entity_poly.entity_id
_entity_poly.type
_entity_poly.pdbx_seq_one_letter_code
_entity_poly.pdbx_strand_id
1 'polypeptide(L)' 'MRILLNGKKKIYKFNINIQDVVKSMKVDKKYVAVALNGEFISKKDYNKYLLEDGDIVEVVTPHPGG' A
#
# COMPACT_ATOMS: atom_id res chain seq x y z
N MET A 1 6.37 -12.65 3.44
CA MET A 1 7.33 -11.53 3.33
C MET A 1 6.97 -10.44 4.31
N ARG A 2 7.95 -9.67 4.69
CA ARG A 2 7.76 -8.58 5.63
C ARG A 2 7.66 -7.26 4.89
N ILE A 3 6.61 -6.51 5.20
CA ILE A 3 6.37 -5.20 4.61
C ILE A 3 6.24 -4.20 5.75
N LEU A 4 6.81 -3.03 5.58
CA LEU A 4 6.63 -1.96 6.54
C LEU A 4 5.46 -1.11 6.05
N LEU A 5 4.30 -1.27 6.67
CA LEU A 5 3.09 -0.59 6.25
C LEU A 5 2.74 0.52 7.24
N ASN A 6 2.84 1.75 6.78
CA ASN A 6 2.63 2.93 7.62
C ASN A 6 3.44 2.86 8.90
N GLY A 7 4.70 2.45 8.78
CA GLY A 7 5.60 2.36 9.90
C GLY A 7 5.47 1.11 10.76
N LYS A 8 4.54 0.23 10.43
CA LYS A 8 4.33 -1.00 11.19
C LYS A 8 4.69 -2.21 10.37
N LYS A 9 5.37 -3.16 11.01
CA LYS A 9 5.75 -4.40 10.35
C LYS A 9 4.52 -5.28 10.16
N LYS A 10 4.29 -5.68 8.92
CA LYS A 10 3.21 -6.59 8.56
C LYS A 10 3.75 -7.77 7.80
N ILE A 11 3.12 -8.92 7.98
CA ILE A 11 3.50 -10.12 7.27
C ILE A 11 2.43 -10.41 6.22
N TYR A 12 2.89 -10.54 4.99
CA TYR A 12 2.04 -10.90 3.85
C TYR A 12 2.64 -12.10 3.14
N LYS A 13 1.82 -12.84 2.46
CA LYS A 13 2.32 -13.91 1.60
C LYS A 13 2.93 -13.29 0.34
N PHE A 14 3.70 -14.09 -0.38
CA PHE A 14 4.32 -13.61 -1.62
C PHE A 14 3.27 -13.46 -2.72
N ASN A 15 3.65 -12.74 -3.76
CA ASN A 15 2.83 -12.51 -4.95
C ASN A 15 1.59 -11.67 -4.68
N ILE A 16 1.70 -10.70 -3.81
CA ILE A 16 0.64 -9.72 -3.63
C ILE A 16 1.08 -8.39 -4.22
N ASN A 17 0.12 -7.60 -4.61
CA ASN A 17 0.40 -6.28 -5.17
C ASN A 17 -0.13 -5.18 -4.25
N ILE A 18 0.09 -3.93 -4.65
CA ILE A 18 -0.34 -2.79 -3.84
C ILE A 18 -1.85 -2.80 -3.66
N GLN A 19 -2.60 -3.18 -4.68
CA GLN A 19 -4.05 -3.22 -4.57
C GLN A 19 -4.49 -4.20 -3.48
N ASP A 20 -3.81 -5.34 -3.38
CA ASP A 20 -4.12 -6.33 -2.33
C ASP A 20 -3.91 -5.75 -0.95
N VAL A 21 -2.83 -4.98 -0.77
CA VAL A 21 -2.56 -4.35 0.52
C VAL A 21 -3.64 -3.33 0.87
N VAL A 22 -4.02 -2.51 -0.09
CA VAL A 22 -5.06 -1.51 0.14
C VAL A 22 -6.37 -2.18 0.51
N LYS A 23 -6.72 -3.26 -0.19
CA LYS A 23 -7.92 -4.02 0.15
C LYS A 23 -7.87 -4.59 1.55
N SER A 24 -6.70 -5.05 1.97
CA SER A 24 -6.56 -5.64 3.30
C SER A 24 -6.77 -4.62 4.40
N MET A 25 -6.58 -3.35 4.10
CA MET A 25 -6.78 -2.27 5.06
C MET A 25 -8.24 -1.84 5.16
N LYS A 26 -9.09 -2.36 4.29
CA LYS A 26 -10.52 -2.05 4.26
C LYS A 26 -10.79 -0.56 4.04
N VAL A 27 -9.97 0.06 3.20
CA VAL A 27 -10.17 1.45 2.80
C VAL A 27 -10.51 1.49 1.32
N ASP A 28 -11.19 2.53 0.91
CA ASP A 28 -11.57 2.70 -0.49
C ASP A 28 -10.40 3.30 -1.24
N LYS A 29 -9.91 2.60 -2.25
CA LYS A 29 -8.76 3.04 -3.03
C LYS A 29 -8.97 4.41 -3.69
N LYS A 30 -10.22 4.82 -3.89
CA LYS A 30 -10.53 6.14 -4.44
C LYS A 30 -10.01 7.27 -3.57
N TYR A 31 -9.92 7.02 -2.28
CA TYR A 31 -9.64 8.07 -1.31
C TYR A 31 -8.27 7.95 -0.69
N VAL A 32 -7.41 7.12 -1.26
CA VAL A 32 -6.06 6.93 -0.70
C VAL A 32 -5.00 7.27 -1.73
N ALA A 33 -3.84 7.62 -1.24
CA ALA A 33 -2.63 7.73 -2.04
C ALA A 33 -1.63 6.73 -1.47
N VAL A 34 -0.92 6.04 -2.33
CA VAL A 34 0.04 5.03 -1.91
C VAL A 34 1.42 5.41 -2.39
N ALA A 35 2.39 5.35 -1.50
CA ALA A 35 3.79 5.49 -1.84
C ALA A 35 4.49 4.16 -1.58
N LEU A 36 5.30 3.74 -2.53
CA LEU A 36 6.11 2.54 -2.42
C LEU A 36 7.57 2.97 -2.42
N ASN A 37 8.24 2.69 -1.31
CA ASN A 37 9.65 3.07 -1.13
C ASN A 37 9.89 4.56 -1.46
N GLY A 38 8.96 5.41 -1.03
CA GLY A 38 9.10 6.84 -1.18
C GLY A 38 8.52 7.42 -2.46
N GLU A 39 8.01 6.60 -3.36
CA GLU A 39 7.45 7.09 -4.62
C GLU A 39 5.95 6.84 -4.68
N PHE A 40 5.19 7.88 -5.01
CA PHE A 40 3.75 7.70 -5.19
C PHE A 40 3.45 6.90 -6.44
N ILE A 41 2.49 6.01 -6.31
CA ILE A 41 2.07 5.11 -7.39
C ILE A 41 0.69 5.55 -7.88
N SER A 42 0.52 5.59 -9.20
CA SER A 42 -0.79 5.90 -9.77
C SER A 42 -1.78 4.79 -9.46
N LYS A 43 -3.02 5.18 -9.20
CA LYS A 43 -4.07 4.20 -8.89
C LYS A 43 -4.24 3.15 -9.97
N LYS A 44 -4.10 3.55 -11.22
CA LYS A 44 -4.23 2.61 -12.34
C LYS A 44 -3.16 1.53 -12.32
N ASP A 45 -2.09 1.76 -11.58
CA ASP A 45 -0.97 0.83 -11.55
C ASP A 45 -0.92 -0.01 -10.27
N TYR A 46 -1.87 0.17 -9.35
CA TYR A 46 -1.83 -0.54 -8.09
C TYR A 46 -1.77 -2.06 -8.26
N ASN A 47 -2.43 -2.59 -9.25
CA ASN A 47 -2.44 -4.03 -9.49
C ASN A 47 -1.22 -4.52 -10.27
N LYS A 48 -0.36 -3.61 -10.71
CA LYS A 48 0.82 -3.97 -11.49
C LYS A 48 2.09 -4.08 -10.65
N TYR A 49 2.08 -3.52 -9.45
CA TYR A 49 3.27 -3.51 -8.61
C TYR A 49 3.22 -4.65 -7.63
N LEU A 50 3.99 -5.70 -7.90
CA LEU A 50 4.18 -6.79 -6.95
C LEU A 50 5.13 -6.33 -5.87
N LEU A 51 4.78 -6.62 -4.64
CA LEU A 51 5.61 -6.24 -3.51
C LEU A 51 6.71 -7.26 -3.27
N GLU A 52 7.80 -6.77 -2.71
CA GLU A 52 8.95 -7.59 -2.37
C GLU A 52 9.22 -7.49 -0.89
N ASP A 53 9.88 -8.50 -0.37
CA ASP A 53 10.24 -8.52 1.04
C ASP A 53 11.08 -7.28 1.38
N GLY A 54 10.69 -6.59 2.43
CA GLY A 54 11.38 -5.38 2.86
C GLY A 54 10.84 -4.09 2.28
N ASP A 55 9.84 -4.16 1.42
CA ASP A 55 9.25 -2.94 0.85
C ASP A 55 8.62 -2.07 1.92
N ILE A 56 8.71 -0.76 1.71
CA ILE A 56 8.10 0.23 2.58
C ILE A 56 6.89 0.80 1.86
N VAL A 57 5.72 0.59 2.42
CA VAL A 57 4.46 1.03 1.83
C VAL A 57 3.79 2.02 2.75
N GLU A 58 3.41 3.16 2.19
CA GLU A 58 2.68 4.17 2.93
C GLU A 58 1.34 4.40 2.24
N VAL A 59 0.27 4.27 3.00
CA VAL A 59 -1.08 4.49 2.51
C VAL A 59 -1.65 5.68 3.25
N VAL A 60 -1.87 6.75 2.52
CA VAL A 60 -2.33 8.01 3.09
C VAL A 60 -3.76 8.24 2.66
N THR A 61 -4.63 8.49 3.61
CA THR A 61 -5.99 8.89 3.30
C THR A 61 -6.05 10.40 3.42
N PRO A 62 -6.38 11.11 2.33
CA PRO A 62 -6.57 12.55 2.44
C PRO A 62 -7.82 12.75 3.27
N HIS A 63 -7.64 12.88 4.54
CA HIS A 63 -8.76 13.00 5.46
C HIS A 63 -9.00 14.44 5.77
N PRO A 64 -10.08 15.01 5.33
CA PRO A 64 -10.34 16.43 5.55
C PRO A 64 -10.71 16.66 7.01
N GLY A 65 -9.78 16.41 7.86
CA GLY A 65 -9.91 16.82 9.25
C GLY A 65 -11.20 16.45 9.92
N GLY A 66 -11.83 15.49 9.45
CA GLY A 66 -13.03 15.22 10.22
C GLY A 66 -13.78 14.19 9.63
#